data_599444ccc0da0a44c0066d8e94b0fed1
#
_entry.id   599444ccc0da0a44c0066d8e94b0fed1
#
_cell.length_a   1.000
_cell.length_b   1.000
_cell.length_c   1.000
_cell.angle_alpha   90.00
_cell.angle_beta   90.00
_cell.angle_gamma   90.00
#
_symmetry.space_group_name_H-M   'P 1'
#
loop_
_entity.id
_entity.type
_entity.pdbx_description
1 polymer ?
#
loop_
_entity_poly.entity_id
_entity_poly.type
_entity_poly.pdbx_seq_one_letter_code
_entity_poly.pdbx_strand_id
1 'polypeptide(L)' 'MSNSPYFLDSDEIDVRFTYHPPTKAQPEKYEAVRNAANAFARLICSISPPSREQALAIGKLEEVVFWVNAAIARREVE' A
#
# COMPACT_ATOMS: atom_id res chain seq x y z
N MET A 1 12.88 27.63 -8.19
CA MET A 1 12.63 26.24 -7.80
C MET A 1 11.48 26.19 -6.80
N SER A 2 10.60 25.26 -6.97
CA SER A 2 9.45 25.15 -6.07
C SER A 2 9.85 24.45 -4.77
N ASN A 3 9.37 24.97 -3.62
CA ASN A 3 9.52 24.32 -2.32
C ASN A 3 8.22 23.64 -1.89
N SER A 4 7.26 23.52 -2.81
CA SER A 4 6.00 22.86 -2.50
C SER A 4 6.23 21.39 -2.18
N PRO A 5 5.55 20.82 -1.14
CA PRO A 5 5.62 19.39 -0.87
C PRO A 5 4.97 18.56 -1.98
N TYR A 6 4.25 19.20 -2.89
CA TYR A 6 3.61 18.52 -4.02
C TYR A 6 4.40 18.65 -5.30
N PHE A 7 5.57 19.28 -5.26
CA PHE A 7 6.42 19.38 -6.44
C PHE A 7 7.01 18.01 -6.77
N LEU A 8 6.85 17.60 -8.01
CA LEU A 8 7.36 16.31 -8.49
C LEU A 8 8.47 16.55 -9.50
N ASP A 9 9.70 16.22 -9.12
CA ASP A 9 10.81 16.28 -10.05
C ASP A 9 10.90 15.01 -10.91
N SER A 10 11.80 14.99 -11.88
CA SER A 10 11.89 13.86 -12.79
C SER A 10 12.35 12.58 -12.08
N ASP A 11 13.16 12.69 -11.03
CA ASP A 11 13.60 11.51 -10.28
C ASP A 11 12.42 10.86 -9.55
N GLU A 12 11.55 11.67 -8.96
CA GLU A 12 10.36 11.15 -8.28
C GLU A 12 9.38 10.54 -9.27
N ILE A 13 9.23 11.16 -10.44
CA ILE A 13 8.37 10.61 -11.50
C ILE A 13 8.90 9.25 -11.95
N ASP A 14 10.21 9.13 -12.13
CA ASP A 14 10.83 7.87 -12.52
C ASP A 14 10.59 6.79 -11.46
N VAL A 15 10.70 7.13 -10.16
CA VAL A 15 10.43 6.17 -9.10
C VAL A 15 9.00 5.64 -9.19
N ARG A 16 8.03 6.52 -9.44
CA ARG A 16 6.61 6.13 -9.46
C ARG A 16 6.22 5.35 -10.70
N PHE A 17 6.90 5.56 -11.82
CA PHE A 17 6.47 5.01 -13.10
C PHE A 17 7.48 4.06 -13.73
N THR A 18 8.43 3.56 -12.94
CA THR A 18 9.37 2.54 -13.38
C THR A 18 9.06 1.24 -12.64
N TYR A 19 9.16 0.13 -13.35
CA TYR A 19 8.98 -1.17 -12.72
C TYR A 19 10.12 -1.42 -11.72
N HIS A 20 9.73 -1.86 -10.52
CA HIS A 20 10.66 -2.21 -9.47
C HIS A 20 10.59 -3.73 -9.23
N PRO A 21 11.52 -4.51 -9.79
CA PRO A 21 11.51 -5.96 -9.54
C PRO A 21 11.72 -6.22 -8.06
N PRO A 22 10.99 -7.18 -7.47
CA PRO A 22 11.14 -7.49 -6.05
C PRO A 22 12.55 -7.93 -5.72
N THR A 23 13.07 -7.46 -4.60
CA THR A 23 14.32 -7.98 -4.06
C THR A 23 14.06 -9.30 -3.37
N LYS A 24 15.14 -10.01 -3.00
CA LYS A 24 15.04 -11.35 -2.42
C LYS A 24 14.21 -11.39 -1.14
N ALA A 25 14.24 -10.32 -0.34
CA ALA A 25 13.53 -10.26 0.94
C ALA A 25 12.11 -9.71 0.83
N GLN A 26 11.75 -9.05 -0.27
CA GLN A 26 10.46 -8.36 -0.38
C GLN A 26 9.24 -9.27 -0.48
N PRO A 27 9.29 -10.44 -1.15
CA PRO A 27 8.13 -11.31 -1.21
C PRO A 27 7.55 -11.69 0.16
N GLU A 28 8.40 -11.91 1.16
CA GLU A 28 7.94 -12.20 2.52
C GLU A 28 7.21 -11.01 3.14
N LYS A 29 7.68 -9.79 2.84
CA LYS A 29 7.05 -8.57 3.34
C LYS A 29 5.67 -8.37 2.71
N TYR A 30 5.55 -8.57 1.40
CA TYR A 30 4.27 -8.49 0.71
C TYR A 30 3.28 -9.51 1.25
N GLU A 31 3.75 -10.73 1.50
CA GLU A 31 2.91 -11.78 2.06
C GLU A 31 2.44 -11.42 3.47
N ALA A 32 3.32 -10.88 4.31
CA ALA A 32 2.96 -10.45 5.67
C ALA A 32 1.89 -9.37 5.65
N VAL A 33 2.02 -8.38 4.77
CA VAL A 33 1.03 -7.32 4.62
C VAL A 33 -0.30 -7.90 4.15
N ARG A 34 -0.27 -8.75 3.15
CA ARG A 34 -1.48 -9.36 2.60
C ARG A 34 -2.21 -10.20 3.63
N ASN A 35 -1.46 -10.99 4.40
CA ASN A 35 -2.04 -11.85 5.43
C ASN A 35 -2.66 -11.04 6.56
N ALA A 36 -1.97 -9.98 7.00
CA ALA A 36 -2.49 -9.10 8.05
C ALA A 36 -3.75 -8.37 7.58
N ALA A 37 -3.76 -7.89 6.34
CA ALA A 37 -4.92 -7.20 5.77
C ALA A 37 -6.10 -8.15 5.62
N ASN A 38 -5.86 -9.38 5.20
CA ASN A 38 -6.91 -10.40 5.08
C ASN A 38 -7.57 -10.65 6.44
N ALA A 39 -6.75 -10.82 7.48
CA ALA A 39 -7.25 -11.05 8.84
C ALA A 39 -8.04 -9.84 9.33
N PHE A 40 -7.57 -8.63 9.08
CA PHE A 40 -8.26 -7.41 9.50
C PHE A 40 -9.58 -7.23 8.73
N ALA A 41 -9.59 -7.51 7.44
CA ALA A 41 -10.82 -7.45 6.65
C ALA A 41 -11.89 -8.39 7.21
N ARG A 42 -11.50 -9.61 7.57
CA ARG A 42 -12.43 -10.58 8.18
C ARG A 42 -12.95 -10.10 9.53
N LEU A 43 -12.09 -9.49 10.33
CA LEU A 43 -12.50 -8.89 11.60
C LEU A 43 -13.53 -7.79 11.37
N ILE A 44 -13.26 -6.87 10.45
CA ILE A 44 -14.17 -5.77 10.12
C ILE A 44 -15.55 -6.33 9.76
N CYS A 45 -15.60 -7.35 8.91
CA CYS A 45 -16.86 -7.93 8.47
C CYS A 45 -17.57 -8.69 9.58
N SER A 46 -16.84 -9.19 10.58
CA SER A 46 -17.44 -9.95 11.69
C SER A 46 -18.02 -9.04 12.77
N ILE A 47 -17.46 -7.84 12.95
CA ILE A 47 -17.87 -6.95 14.06
C ILE A 47 -18.71 -5.77 13.61
N SER A 48 -18.85 -5.54 12.30
CA SER A 48 -19.66 -4.46 11.77
C SER A 48 -20.75 -5.00 10.86
N PRO A 49 -21.92 -4.33 10.78
CA PRO A 49 -22.98 -4.80 9.90
C PRO A 49 -22.68 -4.51 8.45
N PRO A 50 -23.19 -5.34 7.51
CA PRO A 50 -23.12 -5.01 6.08
C PRO A 50 -23.75 -3.64 5.84
N SER A 51 -23.00 -2.75 5.19
CA SER A 51 -23.39 -1.35 5.06
C SER A 51 -22.47 -0.64 4.08
N ARG A 52 -22.85 0.56 3.68
CA ARG A 52 -21.99 1.44 2.91
C ARG A 52 -20.69 1.71 3.68
N GLU A 53 -20.82 1.94 4.97
CA GLU A 53 -19.67 2.24 5.82
C GLU A 53 -18.70 1.07 5.91
N GLN A 54 -19.20 -0.16 6.06
CA GLN A 54 -18.35 -1.34 6.06
C GLN A 54 -17.63 -1.49 4.71
N ALA A 55 -18.35 -1.30 3.61
CA ALA A 55 -17.74 -1.40 2.28
C ALA A 55 -16.65 -0.36 2.08
N LEU A 56 -16.86 0.87 2.58
CA LEU A 56 -15.85 1.92 2.52
C LEU A 56 -14.61 1.54 3.35
N ALA A 57 -14.80 0.96 4.52
CA ALA A 57 -13.70 0.53 5.36
C ALA A 57 -12.85 -0.53 4.65
N ILE A 58 -13.48 -1.51 4.02
CA ILE A 58 -12.76 -2.55 3.27
C ILE A 58 -12.00 -1.93 2.09
N GLY A 59 -12.61 -1.01 1.36
CA GLY A 59 -11.94 -0.32 0.26
C GLY A 59 -10.73 0.49 0.72
N LYS A 60 -10.83 1.14 1.87
CA LYS A 60 -9.72 1.89 2.44
C LYS A 60 -8.60 0.96 2.92
N LEU A 61 -8.94 -0.18 3.47
CA LEU A 61 -7.94 -1.18 3.86
C LEU A 61 -7.19 -1.69 2.62
N GLU A 62 -7.89 -1.94 1.54
CA GLU A 62 -7.27 -2.33 0.28
C GLU A 62 -6.28 -1.25 -0.19
N GLU A 63 -6.67 0.00 -0.07
CA GLU A 63 -5.81 1.13 -0.39
C GLU A 63 -4.57 1.19 0.52
N VAL A 64 -4.72 0.88 1.81
CA VAL A 64 -3.58 0.77 2.73
C VAL A 64 -2.56 -0.24 2.19
N VAL A 65 -3.03 -1.40 1.74
CA VAL A 65 -2.15 -2.43 1.19
C VAL A 65 -1.41 -1.91 -0.05
N PHE A 66 -2.12 -1.23 -0.95
CA PHE A 66 -1.50 -0.65 -2.14
C PHE A 66 -0.36 0.31 -1.77
N TRP A 67 -0.59 1.21 -0.83
CA TRP A 67 0.41 2.18 -0.44
C TRP A 67 1.59 1.57 0.32
N VAL A 68 1.34 0.59 1.18
CA VAL A 68 2.42 -0.13 1.86
C VAL A 68 3.28 -0.87 0.84
N ASN A 69 2.67 -1.57 -0.09
CA ASN A 69 3.41 -2.27 -1.15
C ASN A 69 4.22 -1.30 -2.01
N ALA A 70 3.65 -0.14 -2.32
CA ALA A 70 4.36 0.89 -3.07
C ALA A 70 5.57 1.42 -2.29
N ALA A 71 5.44 1.59 -0.97
CA ALA A 71 6.55 2.04 -0.14
C ALA A 71 7.69 1.01 -0.14
N ILE A 72 7.35 -0.27 0.00
CA ILE A 72 8.34 -1.34 -0.04
C ILE A 72 9.04 -1.37 -1.40
N ALA A 73 8.26 -1.30 -2.48
CA ALA A 73 8.82 -1.39 -3.83
C ALA A 73 9.68 -0.18 -4.20
N ARG A 74 9.28 1.00 -3.76
CA ARG A 74 9.86 2.27 -4.25
C ARG A 74 10.93 2.85 -3.34
N ARG A 75 10.85 2.61 -2.03
CA ARG A 75 11.64 3.35 -1.04
C ARG A 75 12.58 2.49 -0.22
N GLU A 76 12.43 1.16 -0.26
CA GLU A 76 13.26 0.29 0.55
C GLU A 76 14.67 0.24 -0.01
N VAL A 77 15.66 0.41 0.88
CA VAL A 77 17.08 0.36 0.53
C VAL A 77 17.67 -0.92 1.10
N GLU A 78 18.41 -1.64 0.27
CA GLU A 78 19.11 -2.85 0.70
C GLU A 78 20.46 -2.53 1.31
#